data_3d3b81b45d14bf07d931771d2f900c81
#
_entry.id   3d3b81b45d14bf07d931771d2f900c81
#
_cell.length_a   1.000
_cell.length_b   1.000
_cell.length_c   1.000
_cell.angle_alpha   90.00
_cell.angle_beta   90.00
_cell.angle_gamma   90.00
#
_symmetry.space_group_name_H-M   'P 1'
#
loop_
_entity.id
_entity.type
_entity.pdbx_description
1 polymer ?
#
loop_
_entity_poly.entity_id
_entity_poly.type
_entity_poly.pdbx_seq_one_letter_code
_entity_poly.pdbx_strand_id
1 'polypeptide(L)'
;SAVALYRRGDAFAYLRPQLLYAALGIGAMWVASRVDYHVYHKLAWPLLALSMVLLTAVLFMPEYNGCKRWLVLPGLGTLQPSEIAKFAVVLVFAHIIALNHDRMGSFAVGVLPFALVLVLMLLEPHLSGTVLILGIGAVLMFVGGTGLKWFVLAGAGGAAAIGAAIIIMPDLVPYAASRLSSWLDPFADPLGDG
;
A
#
# COMPACT_ATOMS: atom_id res chain seq x y z
N SER A 1 -22.63 16.19 5.80
CA SER A 1 -21.69 16.78 6.78
C SER A 1 -21.69 18.30 6.66
N ALA A 2 -21.34 19.02 7.72
CA ALA A 2 -21.26 20.49 7.71
C ALA A 2 -20.30 21.01 6.64
N VAL A 3 -19.16 20.32 6.45
CA VAL A 3 -18.17 20.63 5.42
C VAL A 3 -18.75 20.48 4.00
N ALA A 4 -19.56 19.45 3.76
CA ALA A 4 -20.21 19.25 2.46
C ALA A 4 -21.23 20.36 2.15
N LEU A 5 -22.00 20.75 3.15
CA LEU A 5 -22.96 21.84 3.04
C LEU A 5 -22.25 23.18 2.75
N TYR A 6 -21.15 23.46 3.47
CA TYR A 6 -20.37 24.68 3.29
C TYR A 6 -19.69 24.78 1.92
N ARG A 7 -19.07 23.69 1.45
CA ARG A 7 -18.29 23.69 0.19
C ARG A 7 -19.12 23.48 -1.08
N ARG A 8 -20.23 22.73 -1.02
CA ARG A 8 -21.02 22.32 -2.19
C ARG A 8 -22.50 22.63 -2.10
N GLY A 9 -22.98 23.24 -1.01
CA GLY A 9 -24.41 23.55 -0.81
C GLY A 9 -25.31 22.32 -0.60
N ASP A 10 -24.74 21.10 -0.58
CA ASP A 10 -25.46 19.84 -0.36
C ASP A 10 -24.82 19.05 0.79
N ALA A 11 -25.57 18.83 1.86
CA ALA A 11 -25.12 18.08 3.04
C ALA A 11 -24.71 16.62 2.72
N PHE A 12 -25.23 16.05 1.64
CA PHE A 12 -25.03 14.67 1.22
C PHE A 12 -24.06 14.51 0.05
N ALA A 13 -23.45 15.59 -0.43
CA ALA A 13 -22.56 15.56 -1.61
C ALA A 13 -21.42 14.55 -1.52
N TYR A 14 -20.90 14.28 -0.32
CA TYR A 14 -19.86 13.25 -0.10
C TYR A 14 -20.45 11.89 0.28
N LEU A 15 -21.63 11.84 0.89
CA LEU A 15 -22.23 10.59 1.36
C LEU A 15 -22.73 9.72 0.21
N ARG A 16 -23.38 10.34 -0.79
CA ARG A 16 -23.95 9.60 -1.94
C ARG A 16 -22.90 8.79 -2.72
N PRO A 17 -21.76 9.39 -3.17
CA PRO A 17 -20.73 8.60 -3.84
C PRO A 17 -20.08 7.55 -2.92
N GLN A 18 -19.92 7.83 -1.62
CA GLN A 18 -19.39 6.85 -0.68
C GLN A 18 -20.32 5.64 -0.49
N LEU A 19 -21.63 5.85 -0.40
CA LEU A 19 -22.60 4.75 -0.34
C LEU A 19 -22.58 3.90 -1.61
N LEU A 20 -22.46 4.54 -2.78
CA LEU A 20 -22.32 3.82 -4.05
C LEU A 20 -21.06 2.97 -4.07
N TYR A 21 -19.89 3.53 -3.71
CA TYR A 21 -18.64 2.78 -3.66
C TYR A 21 -18.66 1.67 -2.60
N ALA A 22 -19.29 1.90 -1.46
CA ALA A 22 -19.49 0.87 -0.44
C ALA A 22 -20.34 -0.29 -0.96
N ALA A 23 -21.45 0.01 -1.62
CA ALA A 23 -22.32 -1.02 -2.23
C ALA A 23 -21.58 -1.81 -3.32
N LEU A 24 -20.83 -1.12 -4.19
CA LEU A 24 -19.99 -1.76 -5.21
C LEU A 24 -18.89 -2.62 -4.58
N GLY A 25 -18.26 -2.14 -3.51
CA GLY A 25 -17.23 -2.88 -2.77
C GLY A 25 -17.78 -4.14 -2.12
N ILE A 26 -18.95 -4.07 -1.48
CA ILE A 26 -19.62 -5.24 -0.90
C ILE A 26 -19.99 -6.25 -2.00
N GLY A 27 -20.52 -5.76 -3.13
CA GLY A 27 -20.81 -6.60 -4.28
C GLY A 27 -19.58 -7.30 -4.84
N ALA A 28 -18.48 -6.57 -5.02
CA ALA A 28 -17.20 -7.11 -5.46
C ALA A 28 -16.65 -8.16 -4.48
N MET A 29 -16.74 -7.89 -3.18
CA MET A 29 -16.33 -8.84 -2.14
C MET A 29 -17.18 -10.12 -2.19
N TRP A 30 -18.48 -10.00 -2.38
CA TRP A 30 -19.37 -11.15 -2.51
C TRP A 30 -19.06 -11.97 -3.77
N VAL A 31 -18.82 -11.33 -4.92
CA VAL A 31 -18.41 -12.02 -6.15
C VAL A 31 -17.05 -12.70 -5.94
N ALA A 32 -16.07 -12.00 -5.39
CA ALA A 32 -14.75 -12.56 -5.12
C ALA A 32 -14.81 -13.78 -4.19
N SER A 33 -15.71 -13.78 -3.19
CA SER A 33 -15.89 -14.93 -2.27
C SER A 33 -16.45 -16.18 -2.95
N ARG A 34 -17.04 -16.05 -4.15
CA ARG A 34 -17.57 -17.16 -4.95
C ARG A 34 -16.58 -17.69 -5.99
N VAL A 35 -15.49 -16.98 -6.23
CA VAL A 35 -14.46 -17.41 -7.18
C VAL A 35 -13.58 -18.46 -6.50
N ASP A 36 -13.31 -19.56 -7.22
CA ASP A 36 -12.43 -20.63 -6.75
C ASP A 36 -11.00 -20.09 -6.52
N TYR A 37 -10.39 -20.47 -5.40
CA TYR A 37 -9.03 -20.01 -5.04
C TYR A 37 -7.96 -20.43 -6.06
N HIS A 38 -8.18 -21.49 -6.86
CA HIS A 38 -7.28 -21.88 -7.94
C HIS A 38 -7.17 -20.81 -9.04
N VAL A 39 -8.20 -20.01 -9.23
CA VAL A 39 -8.16 -18.88 -10.16
C VAL A 39 -7.22 -17.81 -9.61
N TYR A 40 -7.32 -17.48 -8.32
CA TYR A 40 -6.42 -16.54 -7.67
C TYR A 40 -4.96 -17.02 -7.69
N HIS A 41 -4.74 -18.33 -7.54
CA HIS A 41 -3.41 -18.93 -7.64
C HIS A 41 -2.77 -18.70 -9.02
N LYS A 42 -3.55 -18.82 -10.11
CA LYS A 42 -3.10 -18.55 -11.48
C LYS A 42 -2.91 -17.05 -11.76
N LEU A 43 -3.72 -16.20 -11.13
CA LEU A 43 -3.67 -14.74 -11.31
C LEU A 43 -2.57 -14.06 -10.48
N ALA A 44 -1.97 -14.73 -9.51
CA ALA A 44 -1.03 -14.12 -8.58
C ALA A 44 0.12 -13.39 -9.30
N TRP A 45 0.86 -14.08 -10.17
CA TRP A 45 1.97 -13.50 -10.93
C TRP A 45 1.55 -12.46 -11.97
N PRO A 46 0.52 -12.70 -12.81
CA PRO A 46 0.00 -11.68 -13.73
C PRO A 46 -0.45 -10.40 -13.02
N LEU A 47 -1.10 -10.52 -11.87
CA LEU A 47 -1.56 -9.36 -11.11
C LEU A 47 -0.40 -8.58 -10.48
N LEU A 48 0.63 -9.29 -10.01
CA LEU A 48 1.87 -8.65 -9.56
C LEU A 48 2.54 -7.90 -10.70
N ALA A 49 2.70 -8.53 -11.86
CA ALA A 49 3.29 -7.88 -13.03
C ALA A 49 2.49 -6.64 -13.45
N LEU A 50 1.17 -6.73 -13.48
CA LEU A 50 0.29 -5.59 -13.76
C LEU A 50 0.50 -4.46 -12.73
N SER A 51 0.53 -4.79 -11.44
CA SER A 51 0.75 -3.79 -10.38
C SER A 51 2.11 -3.10 -10.52
N MET A 52 3.17 -3.85 -10.89
CA MET A 52 4.51 -3.32 -11.14
C MET A 52 4.52 -2.34 -12.31
N VAL A 53 3.85 -2.68 -13.41
CA VAL A 53 3.71 -1.80 -14.58
C VAL A 53 2.96 -0.53 -14.19
N LEU A 54 1.86 -0.64 -13.45
CA LEU A 54 1.07 0.52 -13.02
C LEU A 54 1.82 1.41 -12.03
N LEU A 55 2.55 0.83 -11.07
CA LEU A 55 3.41 1.57 -10.14
C LEU A 55 4.53 2.31 -10.87
N THR A 56 5.15 1.65 -11.85
CA THR A 56 6.17 2.30 -12.70
C THR A 56 5.55 3.41 -13.55
N ALA A 57 4.38 3.17 -14.15
CA ALA A 57 3.70 4.15 -14.98
C ALA A 57 3.35 5.43 -14.21
N VAL A 58 2.92 5.32 -12.95
CA VAL A 58 2.53 6.48 -12.13
C VAL A 58 3.70 7.40 -11.82
N LEU A 59 4.94 6.91 -11.79
CA LEU A 59 6.14 7.74 -11.59
C LEU A 59 6.37 8.75 -12.73
N PHE A 60 5.87 8.41 -13.93
CA PHE A 60 5.97 9.29 -15.12
C PHE A 60 4.74 10.18 -15.32
N MET A 61 3.69 10.03 -14.48
CA MET A 61 2.48 10.83 -14.58
C MET A 61 2.65 12.20 -13.91
N PRO A 62 1.88 13.22 -14.37
CA PRO A 62 1.84 14.52 -13.71
C PRO A 62 1.33 14.39 -12.27
N GLU A 63 1.77 15.29 -11.42
CA GLU A 63 1.34 15.34 -10.03
C GLU A 63 -0.15 15.65 -9.92
N TYR A 64 -0.86 14.87 -9.13
CA TYR A 64 -2.25 15.11 -8.77
C TYR A 64 -2.33 15.36 -7.27
N ASN A 65 -2.84 16.51 -6.85
CA ASN A 65 -2.84 16.96 -5.46
C ASN A 65 -1.45 16.93 -4.79
N GLY A 66 -0.40 17.35 -5.51
CA GLY A 66 0.96 17.42 -5.00
C GLY A 66 1.69 16.08 -4.85
N CYS A 67 1.13 14.99 -5.42
CA CYS A 67 1.73 13.66 -5.32
C CYS A 67 1.59 12.87 -6.63
N LYS A 68 2.64 12.12 -6.99
CA LYS A 68 2.68 11.20 -8.14
C LYS A 68 2.25 9.79 -7.73
N ARG A 69 0.99 9.61 -7.37
CA ARG A 69 0.46 8.31 -6.91
C ARG A 69 -0.93 7.96 -7.46
N TRP A 70 -1.48 8.81 -8.31
CA TRP A 70 -2.81 8.65 -8.86
C TRP A 70 -2.76 8.58 -10.38
N LEU A 71 -3.38 7.56 -10.94
CA LEU A 71 -3.71 7.49 -12.36
C LEU A 71 -5.08 8.14 -12.56
N VAL A 72 -5.09 9.27 -13.27
CA VAL A 72 -6.35 9.95 -13.61
C VAL A 72 -6.93 9.28 -14.85
N LEU A 73 -8.08 8.63 -14.70
CA LEU A 73 -8.80 7.97 -15.80
C LEU A 73 -9.95 8.88 -16.23
N PRO A 74 -9.92 9.41 -17.47
CA PRO A 74 -10.98 10.27 -17.96
C PRO A 74 -12.36 9.58 -17.87
N GLY A 75 -13.30 10.17 -17.14
CA GLY A 75 -14.66 9.64 -16.97
C GLY A 75 -14.83 8.55 -15.91
N LEU A 76 -13.76 7.93 -15.41
CA LEU A 76 -13.81 6.86 -14.41
C LEU A 76 -13.28 7.27 -13.03
N GLY A 77 -12.64 8.46 -12.94
CA GLY A 77 -12.07 8.97 -11.69
C GLY A 77 -10.58 8.70 -11.55
N THR A 78 -10.11 8.52 -10.33
CA THR A 78 -8.68 8.30 -10.03
C THR A 78 -8.47 6.87 -9.53
N LEU A 79 -7.45 6.19 -10.06
CA LEU A 79 -7.01 4.88 -9.63
C LEU A 79 -5.65 5.01 -8.94
N GLN A 80 -5.50 4.39 -7.78
CA GLN A 80 -4.22 4.32 -7.09
C GLN A 80 -3.59 2.94 -7.29
N PRO A 81 -2.46 2.81 -8.02
CA PRO A 81 -1.84 1.52 -8.30
C PRO A 81 -1.44 0.72 -7.07
N SER A 82 -1.07 1.40 -5.99
CA SER A 82 -0.71 0.75 -4.73
C SER A 82 -1.85 -0.05 -4.09
N GLU A 83 -3.13 0.27 -4.39
CA GLU A 83 -4.26 -0.56 -3.93
C GLU A 83 -4.26 -1.93 -4.61
N ILE A 84 -3.96 -1.96 -5.90
CA ILE A 84 -3.81 -3.21 -6.67
C ILE A 84 -2.58 -3.98 -6.18
N ALA A 85 -1.47 -3.28 -5.92
CA ALA A 85 -0.23 -3.89 -5.43
C ALA A 85 -0.41 -4.57 -4.08
N LYS A 86 -1.15 -4.00 -3.14
CA LYS A 86 -1.48 -4.64 -1.86
C LYS A 86 -2.18 -5.99 -2.06
N PHE A 87 -3.17 -6.03 -2.94
CA PHE A 87 -3.90 -7.27 -3.24
C PHE A 87 -3.00 -8.29 -3.95
N ALA A 88 -2.19 -7.85 -4.93
CA ALA A 88 -1.23 -8.68 -5.64
C ALA A 88 -0.20 -9.31 -4.69
N VAL A 89 0.33 -8.54 -3.73
CA VAL A 89 1.27 -9.03 -2.72
C VAL A 89 0.64 -10.16 -1.90
N VAL A 90 -0.60 -9.98 -1.42
CA VAL A 90 -1.31 -11.04 -0.66
C VAL A 90 -1.41 -12.33 -1.47
N LEU A 91 -1.81 -12.23 -2.75
CA LEU A 91 -1.97 -13.41 -3.61
C LEU A 91 -0.64 -14.10 -3.91
N VAL A 92 0.40 -13.32 -4.22
CA VAL A 92 1.74 -13.88 -4.51
C VAL A 92 2.34 -14.54 -3.28
N PHE A 93 2.22 -13.92 -2.09
CA PHE A 93 2.70 -14.55 -0.86
C PHE A 93 1.95 -15.83 -0.54
N ALA A 94 0.61 -15.83 -0.65
CA ALA A 94 -0.18 -17.04 -0.45
C ALA A 94 0.24 -18.15 -1.44
N HIS A 95 0.48 -17.80 -2.71
CA HIS A 95 0.97 -18.71 -3.73
C HIS A 95 2.35 -19.27 -3.40
N ILE A 96 3.31 -18.41 -3.01
CA ILE A 96 4.69 -18.82 -2.67
C ILE A 96 4.69 -19.72 -1.43
N ILE A 97 3.91 -19.38 -0.40
CA ILE A 97 3.79 -20.16 0.83
C ILE A 97 3.24 -21.56 0.51
N ALA A 98 2.18 -21.63 -0.31
CA ALA A 98 1.57 -22.89 -0.71
C ALA A 98 2.55 -23.81 -1.46
N LEU A 99 3.40 -23.24 -2.33
CA LEU A 99 4.37 -24.02 -3.12
C LEU A 99 5.65 -24.38 -2.35
N ASN A 100 6.02 -23.63 -1.33
CA ASN A 100 7.31 -23.74 -0.66
C ASN A 100 7.20 -23.94 0.84
N HIS A 101 6.14 -24.58 1.30
CA HIS A 101 5.87 -24.78 2.72
C HIS A 101 7.09 -25.33 3.49
N ASP A 102 7.80 -26.31 2.88
CA ASP A 102 8.98 -26.93 3.49
C ASP A 102 10.27 -26.08 3.40
N ARG A 103 10.27 -25.02 2.59
CA ARG A 103 11.44 -24.18 2.29
C ARG A 103 11.31 -22.74 2.75
N MET A 104 10.25 -22.39 3.48
CA MET A 104 10.01 -21.01 3.93
C MET A 104 11.10 -20.47 4.86
N GLY A 105 11.99 -21.33 5.36
CA GLY A 105 13.22 -20.89 6.05
C GLY A 105 14.26 -20.23 5.13
N SER A 106 14.12 -20.35 3.80
CA SER A 106 15.01 -19.70 2.84
C SER A 106 14.58 -18.27 2.56
N PHE A 107 15.48 -17.32 2.78
CA PHE A 107 15.25 -15.87 2.59
C PHE A 107 14.80 -15.52 1.15
N ALA A 108 15.37 -16.19 0.15
CA ALA A 108 15.16 -15.83 -1.25
C ALA A 108 13.73 -16.06 -1.74
N VAL A 109 13.03 -17.07 -1.21
CA VAL A 109 11.72 -17.49 -1.73
C VAL A 109 10.61 -16.49 -1.38
N GLY A 110 10.66 -15.91 -0.19
CA GLY A 110 9.61 -15.00 0.28
C GLY A 110 9.93 -13.52 0.07
N VAL A 111 11.20 -13.15 0.13
CA VAL A 111 11.62 -11.73 0.21
C VAL A 111 11.75 -11.07 -1.16
N LEU A 112 12.17 -11.80 -2.20
CA LEU A 112 12.50 -11.18 -3.49
C LEU A 112 11.30 -10.49 -4.17
N PRO A 113 10.12 -11.12 -4.34
CA PRO A 113 8.95 -10.43 -4.91
C PRO A 113 8.48 -9.26 -4.06
N PHE A 114 8.60 -9.40 -2.74
CA PHE A 114 8.24 -8.37 -1.79
C PHE A 114 9.15 -7.15 -1.85
N ALA A 115 10.47 -7.38 -1.88
CA ALA A 115 11.47 -6.32 -1.98
C ALA A 115 11.25 -5.48 -3.25
N LEU A 116 10.89 -6.11 -4.37
CA LEU A 116 10.65 -5.41 -5.62
C LEU A 116 9.44 -4.46 -5.53
N VAL A 117 8.31 -4.94 -4.97
CA VAL A 117 7.14 -4.07 -4.74
C VAL A 117 7.48 -2.95 -3.75
N LEU A 118 8.23 -3.28 -2.70
CA LEU A 118 8.63 -2.31 -1.69
C LEU A 118 9.50 -1.19 -2.26
N VAL A 119 10.48 -1.53 -3.10
CA VAL A 119 11.35 -0.53 -3.77
C VAL A 119 10.52 0.41 -4.62
N LEU A 120 9.57 -0.08 -5.41
CA LEU A 120 8.70 0.78 -6.20
C LEU A 120 7.80 1.66 -5.33
N MET A 121 7.27 1.13 -4.24
CA MET A 121 6.45 1.90 -3.29
C MET A 121 7.26 2.98 -2.56
N LEU A 122 8.55 2.76 -2.32
CA LEU A 122 9.45 3.78 -1.74
C LEU A 122 9.79 4.89 -2.73
N LEU A 123 9.79 4.61 -4.03
CA LEU A 123 9.95 5.61 -5.08
C LEU A 123 8.70 6.49 -5.24
N GLU A 124 7.53 6.00 -4.86
CA GLU A 124 6.34 6.82 -4.69
C GLU A 124 6.40 7.51 -3.31
N PRO A 125 6.11 8.81 -3.18
CA PRO A 125 6.06 9.48 -1.87
C PRO A 125 4.81 9.06 -1.08
N HIS A 126 4.68 7.77 -0.80
CA HIS A 126 3.50 7.14 -0.17
C HIS A 126 3.87 6.29 1.05
N LEU A 127 4.33 6.97 2.10
CA LEU A 127 4.83 6.33 3.32
C LEU A 127 3.79 5.38 3.97
N SER A 128 2.53 5.82 4.06
CA SER A 128 1.46 5.01 4.69
C SER A 128 1.17 3.71 3.93
N GLY A 129 1.17 3.75 2.60
CA GLY A 129 1.00 2.56 1.77
C GLY A 129 2.17 1.59 1.90
N THR A 130 3.39 2.11 1.97
CA THR A 130 4.61 1.33 2.17
C THR A 130 4.59 0.60 3.52
N VAL A 131 4.24 1.29 4.61
CA VAL A 131 4.13 0.68 5.95
C VAL A 131 3.05 -0.40 5.97
N LEU A 132 1.91 -0.17 5.31
CA LEU A 132 0.84 -1.16 5.23
C LEU A 132 1.27 -2.42 4.48
N ILE A 133 1.94 -2.28 3.33
CA ILE A 133 2.47 -3.42 2.56
C ILE A 133 3.54 -4.18 3.36
N LEU A 134 4.42 -3.47 4.05
CA LEU A 134 5.39 -4.08 4.97
C LEU A 134 4.68 -4.92 6.05
N GLY A 135 3.64 -4.37 6.68
CA GLY A 135 2.86 -5.08 7.69
C GLY A 135 2.18 -6.32 7.12
N ILE A 136 1.52 -6.21 5.97
CA ILE A 136 0.89 -7.35 5.29
C ILE A 136 1.92 -8.42 4.97
N GLY A 137 3.06 -8.05 4.35
CA GLY A 137 4.11 -9.00 4.00
C GLY A 137 4.71 -9.68 5.23
N ALA A 138 4.98 -8.92 6.30
CA ALA A 138 5.49 -9.46 7.55
C ALA A 138 4.53 -10.50 8.17
N VAL A 139 3.24 -10.19 8.26
CA VAL A 139 2.22 -11.11 8.79
C VAL A 139 2.15 -12.39 7.94
N LEU A 140 2.12 -12.25 6.62
CA LEU A 140 2.06 -13.40 5.72
C LEU A 140 3.30 -14.27 5.82
N MET A 141 4.50 -13.69 5.88
CA MET A 141 5.75 -14.43 6.08
C MET A 141 5.78 -15.13 7.44
N PHE A 142 5.31 -14.47 8.49
CA PHE A 142 5.23 -15.06 9.83
C PHE A 142 4.29 -16.27 9.86
N VAL A 143 3.08 -16.13 9.32
CA VAL A 143 2.11 -17.22 9.19
C VAL A 143 2.63 -18.34 8.28
N GLY A 144 3.41 -18.01 7.24
CA GLY A 144 4.06 -18.96 6.36
C GLY A 144 5.21 -19.73 6.98
N GLY A 145 5.60 -19.45 8.24
CA GLY A 145 6.63 -20.18 8.97
C GLY A 145 8.05 -19.65 8.74
N THR A 146 8.19 -18.42 8.28
CA THR A 146 9.52 -17.78 8.17
C THR A 146 10.14 -17.61 9.57
N GLY A 147 11.39 -18.03 9.74
CA GLY A 147 12.08 -17.97 11.02
C GLY A 147 12.24 -16.54 11.56
N LEU A 148 12.01 -16.36 12.86
CA LEU A 148 12.06 -15.05 13.55
C LEU A 148 13.37 -14.29 13.32
N LYS A 149 14.48 -14.97 13.10
CA LYS A 149 15.79 -14.36 12.78
C LYS A 149 15.74 -13.42 11.57
N TRP A 150 14.91 -13.72 10.58
CA TRP A 150 14.77 -12.90 9.39
C TRP A 150 14.02 -11.59 9.66
N PHE A 151 13.03 -11.63 10.56
CA PHE A 151 12.33 -10.42 11.00
C PHE A 151 13.25 -9.50 11.79
N VAL A 152 14.09 -10.08 12.68
CA VAL A 152 15.09 -9.32 13.42
C VAL A 152 16.11 -8.69 12.48
N LEU A 153 16.61 -9.44 11.48
CA LEU A 153 17.55 -8.92 10.47
C LEU A 153 16.90 -7.84 9.60
N ALA A 154 15.65 -8.04 9.17
CA ALA A 154 14.92 -7.05 8.37
C ALA A 154 14.65 -5.78 9.19
N GLY A 155 14.27 -5.92 10.48
CA GLY A 155 14.06 -4.80 11.38
C GLY A 155 15.35 -4.02 11.66
N ALA A 156 16.47 -4.72 11.93
CA ALA A 156 17.77 -4.10 12.11
C ALA A 156 18.25 -3.39 10.83
N GLY A 157 18.09 -4.05 9.67
CA GLY A 157 18.43 -3.46 8.36
C GLY A 157 17.57 -2.24 8.06
N GLY A 158 16.28 -2.29 8.34
CA GLY A 158 15.36 -1.16 8.20
C GLY A 158 15.73 0.01 9.11
N ALA A 159 16.03 -0.25 10.38
CA ALA A 159 16.48 0.77 11.32
C ALA A 159 17.80 1.41 10.86
N ALA A 160 18.76 0.61 10.40
CA ALA A 160 20.01 1.11 9.85
C ALA A 160 19.79 1.97 8.58
N ALA A 161 18.89 1.55 7.69
CA ALA A 161 18.54 2.31 6.49
C ALA A 161 17.87 3.65 6.83
N ILE A 162 16.95 3.67 7.82
CA ILE A 162 16.34 4.91 8.31
C ILE A 162 17.39 5.81 8.94
N GLY A 163 18.29 5.27 9.78
CA GLY A 163 19.40 6.03 10.37
C GLY A 163 20.32 6.64 9.30
N ALA A 164 20.67 5.86 8.28
CA ALA A 164 21.45 6.35 7.14
C ALA A 164 20.70 7.44 6.35
N ALA A 165 19.39 7.25 6.10
CA ALA A 165 18.56 8.24 5.42
C ALA A 165 18.49 9.57 6.17
N ILE A 166 18.39 9.54 7.49
CA ILE A 166 18.41 10.74 8.36
C ILE A 166 19.73 11.50 8.21
N ILE A 167 20.84 10.78 8.10
CA ILE A 167 22.17 11.40 7.96
C ILE A 167 22.37 11.98 6.56
N ILE A 168 21.96 11.25 5.52
CA ILE A 168 22.20 11.61 4.10
C ILE A 168 21.17 12.62 3.61
N MET A 169 19.94 12.57 4.12
CA MET A 169 18.80 13.41 3.69
C MET A 169 18.15 14.07 4.92
N PRO A 170 18.80 15.05 5.54
CA PRO A 170 18.31 15.68 6.78
C PRO A 170 16.93 16.36 6.62
N ASP A 171 16.54 16.73 5.40
CA ASP A 171 15.23 17.32 5.09
C ASP A 171 14.05 16.35 5.26
N LEU A 172 14.30 15.04 5.35
CA LEU A 172 13.25 14.04 5.64
C LEU A 172 12.78 14.10 7.10
N VAL A 173 13.64 14.54 8.01
CA VAL A 173 13.34 14.57 9.45
C VAL A 173 12.19 15.53 9.79
N PRO A 174 12.21 16.81 9.32
CA PRO A 174 11.10 17.74 9.55
C PRO A 174 9.77 17.21 8.99
N TYR A 175 9.78 16.62 7.81
CA TYR A 175 8.58 16.03 7.19
C TYR A 175 8.01 14.87 8.03
N ALA A 176 8.85 13.95 8.48
CA ALA A 176 8.41 12.84 9.32
C ALA A 176 7.93 13.31 10.70
N ALA A 177 8.59 14.33 11.27
CA ALA A 177 8.22 14.93 12.53
C ALA A 177 6.87 15.67 12.44
N SER A 178 6.63 16.43 11.37
CA SER A 178 5.33 17.11 11.17
C SER A 178 4.18 16.10 11.07
N ARG A 179 4.38 14.99 10.34
CA ARG A 179 3.37 13.92 10.24
C ARG A 179 3.09 13.25 11.58
N LEU A 180 4.14 13.02 12.38
CA LEU A 180 3.98 12.43 13.71
C LEU A 180 3.28 13.39 14.68
N SER A 181 3.64 14.68 14.67
CA SER A 181 2.97 15.69 15.50
C SER A 181 1.50 15.87 15.14
N SER A 182 1.16 15.95 13.85
CA SER A 182 -0.23 16.01 13.40
C SER A 182 -1.05 14.77 13.78
N TRP A 183 -0.40 13.59 13.85
CA TRP A 183 -1.07 12.37 14.31
C TRP A 183 -1.29 12.34 15.83
N LEU A 184 -0.33 12.86 16.61
CA LEU A 184 -0.42 12.90 18.08
C LEU A 184 -1.38 13.99 18.57
N ASP A 185 -1.41 15.13 17.89
CA ASP A 185 -2.31 16.25 18.20
C ASP A 185 -2.90 16.86 16.92
N PRO A 186 -3.99 16.25 16.39
CA PRO A 186 -4.61 16.69 15.13
C PRO A 186 -5.32 18.05 15.25
N PHE A 187 -5.47 18.60 16.46
CA PHE A 187 -6.13 19.89 16.69
C PHE A 187 -5.13 21.03 16.88
N ALA A 188 -3.84 20.78 17.00
CA ALA A 188 -2.82 21.81 17.16
C ALA A 188 -2.69 22.67 15.89
N ASP A 189 -2.85 22.10 14.70
CA ASP A 189 -2.84 22.81 13.41
C ASP A 189 -3.89 22.26 12.44
N PRO A 190 -5.18 22.61 12.63
CA PRO A 190 -6.28 22.04 11.85
C PRO A 190 -6.34 22.54 10.39
N LEU A 191 -5.53 23.52 10.00
CA LEU A 191 -5.50 24.12 8.67
C LEU A 191 -4.18 23.89 7.91
N GLY A 192 -3.15 23.33 8.58
CA GLY A 192 -1.86 23.05 8.02
C GLY A 192 -1.70 21.60 7.53
N ASP A 193 -0.78 20.86 8.15
CA ASP A 193 -0.41 19.48 7.76
C ASP A 193 -1.39 18.39 8.26
N GLY A 194 -2.46 18.76 8.96
CA GLY A 194 -3.48 17.87 9.54
C GLY A 194 -4.56 17.38 8.59
#